data_f7415dd4120f76c9b3a9bc1d6fc69449
#
_entry.id   f7415dd4120f76c9b3a9bc1d6fc69449
#
_cell.length_a   1.000
_cell.length_b   1.000
_cell.length_c   1.000
_cell.angle_alpha   90.00
_cell.angle_beta   90.00
_cell.angle_gamma   90.00
#
_symmetry.space_group_name_H-M   'P 1'
#
loop_
_entity.id
_entity.type
_entity.pdbx_description
1 polymer ?
#
loop_
_entity_poly.entity_id
_entity_poly.type
_entity_poly.pdbx_seq_one_letter_code
_entity_poly.pdbx_strand_id
1 'polypeptide(L)'
;MLVALTFDLDPDHFDPSIGDDYGSDTLSWRGVEQAVPAIAEILSDLQDNLGTPVRATWLPRADDQIGTIYGDPGAMLDRFDDLLRILESAGHEIAWHPHLHKREAGRWIQEKHPDRLRANLAAAHEALGRRGWTPRATRMGGNYGSVELMEILEALGIEVDSSAMPGRTRQDDHVSIDWGKTPQTSYRPALNDYRGPGSPGRSIVELPLSMAAVKADYDDQPYPRYVDLSFHAHALQPGLETLLDKTDYLVTDTHPSTVVPEIGTQPHGLLSFSLDTFRSNLDAILDRCAQRNRPVRFVTLSDPRLRPEPSVIE
;
A
#
# COMPACT_ATOMS: atom_id res chain seq x y z
N MET A 1 9.99 8.82 15.81
CA MET A 1 8.86 8.36 15.01
C MET A 1 9.37 7.79 13.69
N LEU A 2 9.08 6.53 13.39
CA LEU A 2 9.34 5.96 12.06
C LEU A 2 8.15 6.24 11.16
N VAL A 3 8.39 6.63 9.90
CA VAL A 3 7.32 6.88 8.92
C VAL A 3 7.66 6.13 7.64
N ALA A 4 6.84 5.15 7.28
CA ALA A 4 6.89 4.44 6.02
C ALA A 4 5.84 5.06 5.08
N LEU A 5 6.30 5.90 4.15
CA LEU A 5 5.47 6.38 3.05
C LEU A 5 5.37 5.30 1.99
N THR A 6 4.17 4.89 1.62
CA THR A 6 3.97 3.86 0.61
C THR A 6 3.00 4.31 -0.46
N PHE A 7 3.25 3.84 -1.70
CA PHE A 7 2.49 4.23 -2.87
C PHE A 7 2.15 2.98 -3.70
N ASP A 8 0.87 2.65 -3.75
CA ASP A 8 0.38 1.56 -4.60
C ASP A 8 0.23 2.08 -6.03
N LEU A 9 1.06 1.56 -6.94
CA LEU A 9 1.09 1.99 -8.34
C LEU A 9 0.00 1.27 -9.13
N ASP A 10 -1.23 1.63 -8.80
CA ASP A 10 -2.44 1.10 -9.42
C ASP A 10 -2.88 1.93 -10.65
N PRO A 11 -3.72 1.36 -11.52
CA PRO A 11 -4.44 2.13 -12.52
C PRO A 11 -5.30 3.23 -11.89
N ASP A 12 -5.73 4.18 -12.71
CA ASP A 12 -6.57 5.30 -12.28
C ASP A 12 -7.94 4.81 -11.82
N HIS A 13 -8.20 4.79 -10.52
CA HIS A 13 -9.44 4.27 -9.93
C HIS A 13 -10.61 5.20 -10.13
N PHE A 14 -10.60 6.37 -10.32
CA PHE A 14 -11.74 7.30 -10.33
C PHE A 14 -11.95 8.00 -11.67
N ASP A 15 -11.36 7.46 -12.73
CA ASP A 15 -11.55 8.00 -14.08
C ASP A 15 -12.88 7.48 -14.67
N PRO A 16 -13.92 8.32 -14.78
CA PRO A 16 -15.23 7.89 -15.28
C PRO A 16 -15.20 7.51 -16.76
N SER A 17 -14.12 7.83 -17.50
CA SER A 17 -14.00 7.49 -18.93
C SER A 17 -13.68 6.02 -19.17
N ILE A 18 -13.16 5.31 -18.17
CA ILE A 18 -12.75 3.89 -18.29
C ILE A 18 -13.64 2.92 -17.51
N GLY A 19 -14.64 3.41 -16.76
CA GLY A 19 -15.49 2.58 -15.91
C GLY A 19 -14.82 2.15 -14.61
N ASP A 20 -15.41 1.15 -13.95
CA ASP A 20 -14.81 0.58 -12.76
C ASP A 20 -13.69 -0.44 -13.10
N ASP A 21 -12.68 -0.57 -12.25
CA ASP A 21 -11.54 -1.48 -12.43
C ASP A 21 -11.94 -2.95 -12.56
N TYR A 22 -13.12 -3.29 -12.10
CA TYR A 22 -13.64 -4.65 -12.07
C TYR A 22 -14.37 -5.04 -13.35
N GLY A 23 -14.70 -4.09 -14.21
CA GLY A 23 -15.38 -4.32 -15.48
C GLY A 23 -14.51 -4.05 -16.72
N SER A 24 -13.42 -3.32 -16.58
CA SER A 24 -12.61 -2.86 -17.71
C SER A 24 -11.47 -3.81 -18.06
N ASP A 25 -11.24 -3.99 -19.38
CA ASP A 25 -10.02 -4.56 -19.94
C ASP A 25 -9.06 -3.48 -20.44
N THR A 26 -9.37 -2.21 -20.19
CA THR A 26 -8.53 -1.06 -20.51
C THR A 26 -8.25 -0.32 -19.23
N LEU A 27 -6.97 -0.25 -18.85
CA LEU A 27 -6.51 0.41 -17.64
C LEU A 27 -5.78 1.70 -18.01
N SER A 28 -6.11 2.79 -17.33
CA SER A 28 -5.39 4.06 -17.43
C SER A 28 -4.31 4.14 -16.35
N TRP A 29 -3.18 4.73 -16.69
CA TRP A 29 -2.01 4.86 -15.81
C TRP A 29 -1.54 6.31 -15.68
N ARG A 30 -2.40 7.27 -16.00
CA ARG A 30 -2.09 8.71 -15.96
C ARG A 30 -1.64 9.16 -14.57
N GLY A 31 -2.25 8.59 -13.52
CA GLY A 31 -1.85 8.85 -12.14
C GLY A 31 -0.39 8.47 -11.89
N VAL A 32 0.04 7.28 -12.33
CA VAL A 32 1.44 6.85 -12.21
C VAL A 32 2.35 7.77 -13.03
N GLU A 33 2.01 8.05 -14.28
CA GLU A 33 2.82 8.87 -15.18
C GLU A 33 3.02 10.31 -14.69
N GLN A 34 1.98 10.91 -14.11
CA GLN A 34 1.99 12.33 -13.71
C GLN A 34 2.40 12.52 -12.25
N ALA A 35 1.84 11.73 -11.33
CA ALA A 35 2.02 11.97 -9.92
C ALA A 35 3.31 11.38 -9.36
N VAL A 36 3.78 10.21 -9.84
CA VAL A 36 4.99 9.60 -9.26
C VAL A 36 6.22 10.51 -9.38
N PRO A 37 6.53 11.12 -10.54
CA PRO A 37 7.62 12.09 -10.64
C PRO A 37 7.43 13.31 -9.72
N ALA A 38 6.21 13.85 -9.64
CA ALA A 38 5.93 15.02 -8.82
C ALA A 38 6.01 14.72 -7.30
N ILE A 39 5.57 13.55 -6.87
CA ILE A 39 5.74 13.10 -5.49
C ILE A 39 7.22 12.88 -5.18
N ALA A 40 7.99 12.25 -6.09
CA ALA A 40 9.42 12.04 -5.91
C ALA A 40 10.18 13.38 -5.76
N GLU A 41 9.80 14.42 -6.50
CA GLU A 41 10.34 15.78 -6.35
C GLU A 41 10.01 16.35 -4.96
N ILE A 42 8.76 16.23 -4.50
CA ILE A 42 8.38 16.66 -3.15
C ILE A 42 9.22 15.95 -2.07
N LEU A 43 9.47 14.64 -2.22
CA LEU A 43 10.28 13.89 -1.25
C LEU A 43 11.76 14.29 -1.31
N SER A 44 12.28 14.63 -2.50
CA SER A 44 13.64 15.17 -2.66
C SER A 44 13.80 16.54 -2.00
N ASP A 45 12.87 17.46 -2.26
CA ASP A 45 12.83 18.77 -1.60
C ASP A 45 12.79 18.65 -0.07
N LEU A 46 11.97 17.71 0.42
CA LEU A 46 11.86 17.43 1.85
C LEU A 46 13.17 16.88 2.41
N GLN A 47 13.86 16.01 1.69
CA GLN A 47 15.17 15.49 2.07
C GLN A 47 16.19 16.62 2.22
N ASP A 48 16.23 17.56 1.25
CA ASP A 48 17.14 18.69 1.27
C ASP A 48 16.84 19.61 2.46
N ASN A 49 15.57 19.86 2.74
CA ASN A 49 15.15 20.69 3.87
C ASN A 49 15.44 20.05 5.24
N LEU A 50 15.29 18.73 5.36
CA LEU A 50 15.56 18.02 6.62
C LEU A 50 17.03 17.66 6.82
N GLY A 51 17.82 17.64 5.77
CA GLY A 51 19.23 17.19 5.78
C GLY A 51 19.37 15.70 6.14
N THR A 52 18.30 14.91 5.96
CA THR A 52 18.26 13.45 6.23
C THR A 52 17.54 12.73 5.10
N PRO A 53 17.93 11.47 4.77
CA PRO A 53 17.29 10.72 3.70
C PRO A 53 15.78 10.57 3.92
N VAL A 54 14.99 10.90 2.88
CA VAL A 54 13.55 10.65 2.81
C VAL A 54 13.33 9.47 1.87
N ARG A 55 13.05 8.31 2.44
CA ARG A 55 12.83 7.07 1.69
C ARG A 55 11.36 6.70 1.72
N ALA A 56 10.89 6.14 0.61
CA ALA A 56 9.53 5.64 0.46
C ALA A 56 9.56 4.24 -0.16
N THR A 57 8.43 3.54 -0.12
CA THR A 57 8.24 2.26 -0.82
C THR A 57 7.20 2.44 -1.92
N TRP A 58 7.57 2.06 -3.13
CA TRP A 58 6.72 2.09 -4.31
C TRP A 58 6.35 0.66 -4.68
N LEU A 59 5.08 0.40 -4.87
CA LEU A 59 4.54 -0.94 -5.04
C LEU A 59 3.89 -1.09 -6.42
N PRO A 60 4.69 -1.36 -7.47
CA PRO A 60 4.17 -1.56 -8.82
C PRO A 60 3.34 -2.84 -8.93
N ARG A 61 2.34 -2.79 -9.82
CA ARG A 61 1.50 -3.92 -10.20
C ARG A 61 2.30 -4.94 -11.01
N ALA A 62 2.22 -6.19 -10.60
CA ALA A 62 2.57 -7.36 -11.40
C ALA A 62 1.67 -8.52 -10.95
N ASP A 63 0.74 -8.95 -11.81
CA ASP A 63 -0.27 -9.94 -11.44
C ASP A 63 -0.98 -10.54 -12.67
N ASP A 64 -1.91 -11.46 -12.40
CA ASP A 64 -2.65 -12.19 -13.40
C ASP A 64 -3.61 -11.31 -14.22
N GLN A 65 -4.19 -10.26 -13.62
CA GLN A 65 -5.01 -9.29 -14.35
C GLN A 65 -4.17 -8.54 -15.38
N ILE A 66 -3.01 -8.05 -14.98
CA ILE A 66 -2.04 -7.40 -15.89
C ILE A 66 -1.61 -8.37 -16.99
N GLY A 67 -1.30 -9.63 -16.62
CA GLY A 67 -0.95 -10.69 -17.56
C GLY A 67 -2.05 -10.97 -18.58
N THR A 68 -3.29 -10.98 -18.15
CA THR A 68 -4.44 -11.22 -19.03
C THR A 68 -4.69 -10.05 -19.99
N ILE A 69 -4.56 -8.82 -19.53
CA ILE A 69 -4.84 -7.61 -20.33
C ILE A 69 -3.69 -7.31 -21.29
N TYR A 70 -2.43 -7.45 -20.86
CA TYR A 70 -1.25 -7.00 -21.60
C TYR A 70 -0.35 -8.14 -22.10
N GLY A 71 -0.69 -9.40 -21.80
CA GLY A 71 0.05 -10.58 -22.25
C GLY A 71 1.23 -11.01 -21.39
N ASP A 72 1.64 -10.23 -20.39
CA ASP A 72 2.70 -10.57 -19.43
C ASP A 72 2.37 -9.97 -18.05
N PRO A 73 2.44 -10.74 -16.94
CA PRO A 73 2.19 -10.22 -15.58
C PRO A 73 3.06 -9.03 -15.19
N GLY A 74 4.24 -8.90 -15.75
CA GLY A 74 5.18 -7.82 -15.49
C GLY A 74 5.14 -6.67 -16.52
N ALA A 75 4.12 -6.57 -17.36
CA ALA A 75 4.05 -5.56 -18.43
C ALA A 75 4.16 -4.11 -17.89
N MET A 76 3.66 -3.84 -16.68
CA MET A 76 3.77 -2.52 -16.07
C MET A 76 5.19 -2.18 -15.63
N LEU A 77 5.98 -3.20 -15.26
CA LEU A 77 7.40 -3.00 -14.94
C LEU A 77 8.20 -2.58 -16.18
N ASP A 78 7.87 -3.16 -17.34
CA ASP A 78 8.50 -2.74 -18.60
C ASP A 78 8.10 -1.30 -18.98
N ARG A 79 6.82 -0.97 -18.81
CA ARG A 79 6.29 0.36 -19.12
C ARG A 79 6.94 1.46 -18.27
N PHE A 80 7.24 1.18 -17.01
CA PHE A 80 7.74 2.15 -16.06
C PHE A 80 9.17 1.87 -15.59
N ASP A 81 9.96 1.03 -16.31
CA ASP A 81 11.29 0.61 -15.86
C ASP A 81 12.21 1.80 -15.55
N ASP A 82 12.31 2.77 -16.46
CA ASP A 82 13.13 3.96 -16.25
C ASP A 82 12.74 4.73 -14.98
N LEU A 83 11.43 4.90 -14.74
CA LEU A 83 10.91 5.58 -13.56
C LEU A 83 11.25 4.79 -12.29
N LEU A 84 11.02 3.49 -12.29
CA LEU A 84 11.31 2.62 -11.13
C LEU A 84 12.82 2.58 -10.83
N ARG A 85 13.69 2.55 -11.87
CA ARG A 85 15.16 2.61 -11.69
C ARG A 85 15.63 3.96 -11.14
N ILE A 86 15.01 5.06 -11.52
CA ILE A 86 15.29 6.37 -10.94
C ILE A 86 14.94 6.36 -9.45
N LEU A 87 13.77 5.87 -9.07
CA LEU A 87 13.34 5.77 -7.67
C LEU A 87 14.28 4.87 -6.85
N GLU A 88 14.62 3.69 -7.37
CA GLU A 88 15.57 2.77 -6.72
C GLU A 88 16.94 3.43 -6.51
N SER A 89 17.47 4.12 -7.52
CA SER A 89 18.77 4.82 -7.44
C SER A 89 18.77 5.99 -6.46
N ALA A 90 17.62 6.60 -6.21
CA ALA A 90 17.41 7.59 -5.17
C ALA A 90 17.31 6.99 -3.75
N GLY A 91 17.35 5.66 -3.63
CA GLY A 91 17.33 4.92 -2.36
C GLY A 91 15.92 4.58 -1.86
N HIS A 92 14.91 4.72 -2.69
CA HIS A 92 13.57 4.21 -2.42
C HIS A 92 13.53 2.68 -2.58
N GLU A 93 12.55 2.04 -1.96
CA GLU A 93 12.28 0.61 -2.13
C GLU A 93 11.26 0.40 -3.25
N ILE A 94 11.53 -0.57 -4.12
CA ILE A 94 10.55 -1.10 -5.07
C ILE A 94 10.07 -2.42 -4.51
N ALA A 95 8.82 -2.43 -4.06
CA ALA A 95 8.14 -3.60 -3.51
C ALA A 95 7.19 -4.21 -4.56
N TRP A 96 6.16 -4.93 -4.15
CA TRP A 96 5.26 -5.62 -5.07
C TRP A 96 3.80 -5.47 -4.67
N HIS A 97 2.91 -5.13 -5.63
CA HIS A 97 1.47 -4.96 -5.43
C HIS A 97 0.65 -5.87 -6.35
N PRO A 98 0.49 -7.16 -6.05
CA PRO A 98 -0.34 -8.04 -6.86
C PRO A 98 -1.81 -7.95 -6.48
N HIS A 99 -2.69 -7.85 -7.49
CA HIS A 99 -4.11 -8.11 -7.34
C HIS A 99 -4.40 -9.58 -7.67
N LEU A 100 -5.17 -10.23 -6.80
CA LEU A 100 -5.51 -11.64 -6.93
C LEU A 100 -6.92 -11.77 -7.49
N HIS A 101 -7.05 -11.48 -8.78
CA HIS A 101 -8.33 -11.51 -9.47
C HIS A 101 -8.41 -12.66 -10.48
N LYS A 102 -9.60 -13.20 -10.67
CA LYS A 102 -9.97 -14.04 -11.80
C LYS A 102 -11.09 -13.38 -12.60
N ARG A 103 -11.17 -13.70 -13.89
CA ARG A 103 -12.27 -13.24 -14.73
C ARG A 103 -13.42 -14.24 -14.72
N GLU A 104 -14.62 -13.78 -14.35
CA GLU A 104 -15.82 -14.58 -14.31
C GLU A 104 -17.00 -13.74 -14.82
N ALA A 105 -17.76 -14.26 -15.78
CA ALA A 105 -18.90 -13.58 -16.41
C ALA A 105 -18.58 -12.14 -16.90
N GLY A 106 -17.36 -11.91 -17.40
CA GLY A 106 -16.92 -10.61 -17.90
C GLY A 106 -16.45 -9.61 -16.84
N ARG A 107 -16.44 -9.99 -15.56
CA ARG A 107 -16.01 -9.14 -14.45
C ARG A 107 -14.79 -9.73 -13.75
N TRP A 108 -13.96 -8.89 -13.16
CA TRP A 108 -12.88 -9.27 -12.28
C TRP A 108 -13.40 -9.46 -10.86
N ILE A 109 -13.16 -10.64 -10.29
CA ILE A 109 -13.56 -10.98 -8.92
C ILE A 109 -12.40 -11.56 -8.15
N GLN A 110 -12.46 -11.53 -6.82
CA GLN A 110 -11.39 -12.03 -5.96
C GLN A 110 -11.17 -13.53 -6.19
N GLU A 111 -9.94 -13.93 -6.53
CA GLU A 111 -9.52 -15.33 -6.54
C GLU A 111 -9.20 -15.78 -5.11
N LYS A 112 -9.72 -16.94 -4.70
CA LYS A 112 -9.53 -17.52 -3.36
C LYS A 112 -9.04 -18.96 -3.40
N HIS A 113 -8.97 -19.58 -4.60
CA HIS A 113 -8.56 -20.97 -4.70
C HIS A 113 -7.04 -21.11 -4.52
N PRO A 114 -6.55 -21.89 -3.52
CA PRO A 114 -5.15 -21.94 -3.14
C PRO A 114 -4.19 -22.26 -4.29
N ASP A 115 -4.53 -23.23 -5.15
CA ASP A 115 -3.67 -23.63 -6.27
C ASP A 115 -3.54 -22.51 -7.32
N ARG A 116 -4.62 -21.75 -7.56
CA ARG A 116 -4.59 -20.60 -8.47
C ARG A 116 -3.82 -19.43 -7.88
N LEU A 117 -4.03 -19.15 -6.60
CA LEU A 117 -3.24 -18.14 -5.89
C LEU A 117 -1.75 -18.45 -6.02
N ARG A 118 -1.35 -19.69 -5.77
CA ARG A 118 0.04 -20.15 -5.89
C ARG A 118 0.57 -20.00 -7.31
N ALA A 119 -0.18 -20.45 -8.31
CA ALA A 119 0.23 -20.38 -9.70
C ALA A 119 0.39 -18.92 -10.17
N ASN A 120 -0.59 -18.06 -9.88
CA ASN A 120 -0.61 -16.67 -10.30
C ASN A 120 0.52 -15.86 -9.64
N LEU A 121 0.70 -16.01 -8.32
CA LEU A 121 1.78 -15.33 -7.60
C LEU A 121 3.16 -15.81 -8.04
N ALA A 122 3.34 -17.11 -8.26
CA ALA A 122 4.61 -17.65 -8.77
C ALA A 122 4.94 -17.10 -10.16
N ALA A 123 3.98 -17.04 -11.09
CA ALA A 123 4.18 -16.50 -12.42
C ALA A 123 4.51 -14.99 -12.39
N ALA A 124 3.83 -14.23 -11.56
CA ALA A 124 4.08 -12.80 -11.40
C ALA A 124 5.44 -12.54 -10.73
N HIS A 125 5.80 -13.30 -9.70
CA HIS A 125 7.11 -13.20 -9.04
C HIS A 125 8.26 -13.58 -9.99
N GLU A 126 8.08 -14.60 -10.83
CA GLU A 126 9.04 -14.93 -11.89
C GLU A 126 9.18 -13.80 -12.92
N ALA A 127 8.06 -13.13 -13.29
CA ALA A 127 8.08 -11.98 -14.19
C ALA A 127 8.85 -10.78 -13.61
N LEU A 128 8.75 -10.55 -12.28
CA LEU A 128 9.60 -9.59 -11.56
C LEU A 128 11.08 -9.99 -11.65
N GLY A 129 11.40 -11.23 -11.33
CA GLY A 129 12.78 -11.76 -11.34
C GLY A 129 13.44 -11.66 -12.71
N ARG A 130 12.72 -11.96 -13.81
CA ARG A 130 13.23 -11.80 -15.18
C ARG A 130 13.64 -10.36 -15.51
N ARG A 131 13.08 -9.38 -14.82
CA ARG A 131 13.37 -7.93 -14.96
C ARG A 131 14.38 -7.42 -13.94
N GLY A 132 14.94 -8.32 -13.13
CA GLY A 132 15.91 -7.98 -12.10
C GLY A 132 15.30 -7.39 -10.82
N TRP A 133 14.00 -7.50 -10.64
CA TRP A 133 13.33 -7.07 -9.41
C TRP A 133 13.18 -8.24 -8.43
N THR A 134 13.61 -8.03 -7.20
CA THR A 134 13.53 -9.01 -6.10
C THR A 134 12.87 -8.35 -4.88
N PRO A 135 11.54 -8.20 -4.90
CA PRO A 135 10.84 -7.52 -3.82
C PRO A 135 10.97 -8.29 -2.50
N ARG A 136 11.22 -7.57 -1.41
CA ARG A 136 11.22 -8.12 -0.05
C ARG A 136 9.92 -7.82 0.69
N ALA A 137 9.18 -6.83 0.21
CA ALA A 137 7.90 -6.43 0.76
C ALA A 137 6.79 -6.49 -0.30
N THR A 138 5.57 -6.67 0.18
CA THR A 138 4.37 -6.71 -0.65
C THR A 138 3.20 -6.02 0.04
N ARG A 139 2.21 -5.64 -0.75
CA ARG A 139 0.83 -5.34 -0.33
C ARG A 139 -0.12 -5.94 -1.34
N MET A 140 -1.07 -6.74 -0.87
CA MET A 140 -2.08 -7.33 -1.74
C MET A 140 -3.13 -6.32 -2.17
N GLY A 141 -3.45 -6.30 -3.44
CA GLY A 141 -4.57 -5.54 -3.95
C GLY A 141 -5.88 -5.91 -3.24
N GLY A 142 -6.68 -4.87 -2.96
CA GLY A 142 -7.88 -5.02 -2.15
C GLY A 142 -7.61 -5.49 -0.72
N ASN A 143 -6.37 -5.39 -0.24
CA ASN A 143 -5.95 -5.80 1.11
C ASN A 143 -6.36 -7.24 1.47
N TYR A 144 -6.28 -8.13 0.48
CA TYR A 144 -6.62 -9.56 0.67
C TYR A 144 -5.62 -10.22 1.60
N GLY A 145 -6.12 -11.12 2.46
CA GLY A 145 -5.31 -11.95 3.34
C GLY A 145 -5.92 -13.34 3.49
N SER A 146 -5.07 -14.36 3.57
CA SER A 146 -5.43 -15.72 3.94
C SER A 146 -4.21 -16.48 4.49
N VAL A 147 -4.46 -17.63 5.14
CA VAL A 147 -3.38 -18.50 5.62
C VAL A 147 -2.52 -19.01 4.46
N GLU A 148 -3.17 -19.41 3.37
CA GLU A 148 -2.53 -19.92 2.16
C GLU A 148 -1.67 -18.85 1.48
N LEU A 149 -2.17 -17.60 1.48
CA LEU A 149 -1.41 -16.47 0.94
C LEU A 149 -0.09 -16.29 1.69
N MET A 150 -0.13 -16.27 3.03
CA MET A 150 1.08 -16.13 3.84
C MET A 150 2.11 -17.24 3.57
N GLU A 151 1.64 -18.49 3.37
CA GLU A 151 2.52 -19.61 2.99
C GLU A 151 3.17 -19.41 1.62
N ILE A 152 2.41 -18.91 0.67
CA ILE A 152 2.92 -18.64 -0.68
C ILE A 152 3.96 -17.53 -0.65
N LEU A 153 3.69 -16.43 0.05
CA LEU A 153 4.61 -15.30 0.17
C LEU A 153 5.93 -15.70 0.85
N GLU A 154 5.86 -16.50 1.92
CA GLU A 154 7.07 -17.05 2.57
C GLU A 154 7.88 -17.92 1.60
N ALA A 155 7.22 -18.78 0.84
CA ALA A 155 7.90 -19.65 -0.15
C ALA A 155 8.53 -18.85 -1.30
N LEU A 156 8.02 -17.68 -1.63
CA LEU A 156 8.59 -16.74 -2.62
C LEU A 156 9.69 -15.84 -2.04
N GLY A 157 9.99 -15.94 -0.74
CA GLY A 157 11.03 -15.16 -0.09
C GLY A 157 10.60 -13.74 0.29
N ILE A 158 9.31 -13.44 0.32
CA ILE A 158 8.79 -12.17 0.83
C ILE A 158 8.95 -12.14 2.36
N GLU A 159 9.52 -11.06 2.86
CA GLU A 159 9.81 -10.88 4.28
C GLU A 159 8.75 -10.07 5.02
N VAL A 160 8.07 -9.16 4.30
CA VAL A 160 7.05 -8.26 4.86
C VAL A 160 5.83 -8.24 3.97
N ASP A 161 4.67 -8.48 4.55
CA ASP A 161 3.37 -8.11 3.96
C ASP A 161 2.81 -6.88 4.68
N SER A 162 2.22 -5.94 3.95
CA SER A 162 1.62 -4.72 4.50
C SER A 162 0.17 -4.56 4.04
N SER A 163 -0.57 -5.68 4.03
CA SER A 163 -1.96 -5.72 3.56
C SER A 163 -2.98 -5.47 4.66
N ALA A 164 -2.61 -5.66 5.93
CA ALA A 164 -3.56 -5.59 7.02
C ALA A 164 -4.13 -4.18 7.23
N MET A 165 -5.45 -4.11 7.31
CA MET A 165 -6.22 -2.94 7.73
C MET A 165 -6.93 -3.21 9.08
N PRO A 166 -6.26 -3.04 10.22
CA PRO A 166 -6.81 -3.36 11.53
C PRO A 166 -8.23 -2.82 11.76
N GLY A 167 -9.13 -3.71 12.18
CA GLY A 167 -10.52 -3.38 12.44
C GLY A 167 -11.44 -3.42 11.20
N ARG A 168 -10.92 -3.69 9.99
CA ARG A 168 -11.71 -3.69 8.75
C ARG A 168 -12.14 -5.10 8.36
N THR A 169 -13.43 -5.19 7.97
CA THR A 169 -13.99 -6.39 7.34
C THR A 169 -14.87 -5.96 6.17
N ARG A 170 -14.74 -6.63 5.02
CA ARG A 170 -15.59 -6.46 3.86
C ARG A 170 -15.59 -7.76 3.06
N GLN A 171 -16.77 -8.22 2.66
CA GLN A 171 -16.94 -9.40 1.83
C GLN A 171 -17.93 -9.08 0.71
N ASP A 172 -17.41 -9.06 -0.52
CA ASP A 172 -18.20 -9.01 -1.74
C ASP A 172 -17.50 -9.82 -2.85
N ASP A 173 -17.99 -9.74 -4.08
CA ASP A 173 -17.41 -10.52 -5.18
C ASP A 173 -16.01 -10.02 -5.57
N HIS A 174 -15.72 -8.74 -5.38
CA HIS A 174 -14.46 -8.10 -5.83
C HIS A 174 -13.42 -8.03 -4.73
N VAL A 175 -13.85 -7.93 -3.47
CA VAL A 175 -12.98 -7.70 -2.32
C VAL A 175 -13.30 -8.66 -1.19
N SER A 176 -12.26 -9.21 -0.57
CA SER A 176 -12.38 -10.07 0.60
C SER A 176 -11.38 -9.60 1.66
N ILE A 177 -11.84 -8.76 2.57
CA ILE A 177 -11.07 -8.19 3.68
C ILE A 177 -11.55 -8.81 4.98
N ASP A 178 -10.64 -9.39 5.76
CA ASP A 178 -10.92 -9.88 7.11
C ASP A 178 -9.74 -9.58 8.04
N TRP A 179 -9.64 -8.32 8.47
CA TRP A 179 -8.64 -7.82 9.41
C TRP A 179 -9.27 -7.31 10.72
N GLY A 180 -10.50 -7.75 11.01
CA GLY A 180 -11.28 -7.25 12.15
C GLY A 180 -10.64 -7.48 13.51
N LYS A 181 -9.78 -8.50 13.65
CA LYS A 181 -9.08 -8.85 14.90
C LYS A 181 -7.59 -8.49 14.90
N THR A 182 -7.11 -7.90 13.82
CA THR A 182 -5.69 -7.62 13.62
C THR A 182 -5.21 -6.51 14.54
N PRO A 183 -4.03 -6.67 15.17
CA PRO A 183 -3.43 -5.60 15.98
C PRO A 183 -2.98 -4.43 15.13
N GLN A 184 -2.82 -3.25 15.75
CA GLN A 184 -2.30 -2.03 15.11
C GLN A 184 -0.78 -2.03 14.95
N THR A 185 -0.10 -3.00 15.53
CA THR A 185 1.37 -3.12 15.52
C THR A 185 1.81 -4.29 14.67
N SER A 186 3.05 -4.24 14.15
CA SER A 186 3.63 -5.33 13.38
C SER A 186 3.69 -6.63 14.20
N TYR A 187 3.52 -7.75 13.51
CA TYR A 187 3.54 -9.07 14.15
C TYR A 187 3.99 -10.15 13.17
N ARG A 188 4.35 -11.32 13.71
CA ARG A 188 4.52 -12.55 12.94
C ARG A 188 3.23 -13.35 12.99
N PRO A 189 2.52 -13.54 11.86
CA PRO A 189 1.24 -14.25 11.83
C PRO A 189 1.34 -15.66 12.42
N ALA A 190 0.27 -16.11 13.06
CA ALA A 190 0.14 -17.50 13.45
C ALA A 190 0.06 -18.42 12.23
N LEU A 191 0.47 -19.68 12.38
CA LEU A 191 0.49 -20.64 11.27
C LEU A 191 -0.90 -20.92 10.69
N ASN A 192 -1.94 -20.81 11.52
CA ASN A 192 -3.33 -21.11 11.18
C ASN A 192 -4.29 -19.91 11.25
N ASP A 193 -3.79 -18.72 11.58
CA ASP A 193 -4.58 -17.48 11.55
C ASP A 193 -3.66 -16.29 11.23
N TYR A 194 -3.75 -15.78 10.00
CA TYR A 194 -2.93 -14.69 9.52
C TYR A 194 -3.22 -13.33 10.21
N ARG A 195 -4.36 -13.21 10.93
CA ARG A 195 -4.87 -11.95 11.49
C ARG A 195 -4.26 -11.57 12.83
N GLY A 196 -3.42 -12.40 13.38
CA GLY A 196 -2.82 -12.14 14.69
C GLY A 196 -1.50 -12.86 14.90
N PRO A 197 -0.77 -12.48 15.96
CA PRO A 197 0.52 -13.07 16.27
C PRO A 197 0.41 -14.55 16.66
N GLY A 198 1.40 -15.33 16.23
CA GLY A 198 1.53 -16.74 16.56
C GLY A 198 2.74 -17.07 17.44
N SER A 199 2.66 -18.22 18.14
CA SER A 199 3.78 -18.83 18.82
C SER A 199 3.74 -20.36 18.60
N PRO A 200 4.53 -20.92 17.67
CA PRO A 200 5.45 -20.21 16.79
C PRO A 200 4.72 -19.33 15.76
N GLY A 201 5.32 -18.20 15.44
CA GLY A 201 4.87 -17.34 14.35
C GLY A 201 5.54 -17.71 13.03
N ARG A 202 4.98 -17.22 11.92
CA ARG A 202 5.56 -17.31 10.58
C ARG A 202 6.87 -16.54 10.46
N SER A 203 7.66 -16.82 9.44
CA SER A 203 8.89 -16.05 9.14
C SER A 203 8.57 -14.67 8.57
N ILE A 204 7.50 -14.55 7.78
CA ILE A 204 6.99 -13.28 7.25
C ILE A 204 6.46 -12.39 8.38
N VAL A 205 6.63 -11.10 8.23
CA VAL A 205 6.06 -10.07 9.13
C VAL A 205 4.84 -9.45 8.46
N GLU A 206 3.72 -9.41 9.16
CA GLU A 206 2.63 -8.52 8.81
C GLU A 206 2.91 -7.15 9.43
N LEU A 207 2.97 -6.13 8.57
CA LEU A 207 3.15 -4.72 8.94
C LEU A 207 1.89 -3.94 8.61
N PRO A 208 0.93 -3.82 9.53
CA PRO A 208 -0.36 -3.22 9.27
C PRO A 208 -0.27 -1.76 8.81
N LEU A 209 -1.19 -1.38 7.92
CA LEU A 209 -1.47 0.02 7.65
C LEU A 209 -1.89 0.75 8.92
N SER A 210 -1.41 1.96 9.07
CA SER A 210 -1.82 2.80 10.22
C SER A 210 -3.23 3.31 10.02
N MET A 211 -4.13 2.95 10.94
CA MET A 211 -5.55 3.28 10.87
C MET A 211 -5.86 4.51 11.70
N ALA A 212 -6.38 5.55 11.06
CA ALA A 212 -6.86 6.77 11.72
C ALA A 212 -8.39 6.83 11.73
N ALA A 213 -8.97 7.53 12.69
CA ALA A 213 -10.38 7.87 12.69
C ALA A 213 -10.61 9.06 11.74
N VAL A 214 -11.01 8.77 10.50
CA VAL A 214 -11.20 9.75 9.42
C VAL A 214 -12.68 9.94 9.16
N LYS A 215 -13.13 11.19 9.06
CA LYS A 215 -14.51 11.54 8.73
C LYS A 215 -14.56 12.19 7.35
N ALA A 216 -15.09 11.46 6.35
CA ALA A 216 -15.43 12.01 5.05
C ALA A 216 -16.70 12.87 5.13
N ASP A 217 -16.95 13.71 4.11
CA ASP A 217 -18.13 14.59 4.09
C ASP A 217 -19.46 13.82 4.05
N TYR A 218 -19.45 12.58 3.58
CA TYR A 218 -20.61 11.68 3.53
C TYR A 218 -20.76 10.79 4.77
N ASP A 219 -19.86 10.90 5.75
CA ASP A 219 -19.94 10.09 6.98
C ASP A 219 -20.69 10.82 8.09
N ASP A 220 -21.54 10.12 8.82
CA ASP A 220 -22.15 10.65 10.04
C ASP A 220 -21.14 10.73 11.20
N GLN A 221 -20.24 9.74 11.28
CA GLN A 221 -19.23 9.60 12.32
C GLN A 221 -17.85 9.30 11.71
N PRO A 222 -16.74 9.60 12.40
CA PRO A 222 -15.42 9.14 12.00
C PRO A 222 -15.37 7.62 11.87
N TYR A 223 -14.72 7.15 10.81
CA TYR A 223 -14.57 5.73 10.50
C TYR A 223 -13.08 5.34 10.41
N PRO A 224 -12.68 4.14 10.87
CA PRO A 224 -11.30 3.69 10.72
C PRO A 224 -10.92 3.54 9.23
N ARG A 225 -9.98 4.38 8.78
CA ARG A 225 -9.39 4.35 7.44
C ARG A 225 -7.87 4.35 7.56
N TYR A 226 -7.18 3.73 6.61
CA TYR A 226 -5.73 3.87 6.54
C TYR A 226 -5.34 5.33 6.29
N VAL A 227 -4.13 5.68 6.71
CA VAL A 227 -3.61 7.03 6.49
C VAL A 227 -3.24 7.19 5.02
N ASP A 228 -4.05 7.95 4.30
CA ASP A 228 -3.82 8.35 2.92
C ASP A 228 -3.59 9.85 2.86
N LEU A 229 -2.44 10.26 2.32
CA LEU A 229 -2.07 11.67 2.26
C LEU A 229 -2.86 12.46 1.21
N SER A 230 -3.62 11.78 0.35
CA SER A 230 -4.55 12.43 -0.58
C SER A 230 -5.89 12.81 0.04
N PHE A 231 -6.20 12.36 1.25
CA PHE A 231 -7.45 12.73 1.91
C PHE A 231 -7.48 14.23 2.21
N HIS A 232 -8.67 14.81 2.12
CA HIS A 232 -8.86 16.20 2.55
C HIS A 232 -8.27 16.44 3.94
N ALA A 233 -7.55 17.54 4.13
CA ALA A 233 -6.88 17.86 5.38
C ALA A 233 -7.84 17.90 6.57
N HIS A 234 -9.06 18.44 6.39
CA HIS A 234 -10.07 18.48 7.43
C HIS A 234 -10.59 17.10 7.85
N ALA A 235 -10.52 16.11 6.94
CA ALA A 235 -10.93 14.74 7.22
C ALA A 235 -9.82 13.93 7.92
N LEU A 236 -8.56 14.06 7.47
CA LEU A 236 -7.44 13.25 7.94
C LEU A 236 -6.80 13.79 9.22
N GLN A 237 -6.52 15.08 9.27
CA GLN A 237 -5.64 15.66 10.30
C GLN A 237 -6.16 15.50 11.75
N PRO A 238 -7.48 15.53 12.04
CA PRO A 238 -7.98 15.23 13.39
C PRO A 238 -7.69 13.79 13.84
N GLY A 239 -7.76 12.83 12.91
CA GLY A 239 -7.44 11.43 13.18
C GLY A 239 -5.95 11.19 13.40
N LEU A 240 -5.08 11.90 12.67
CA LEU A 240 -3.63 11.85 12.85
C LEU A 240 -3.23 12.30 14.28
N GLU A 241 -3.86 13.32 14.83
CA GLU A 241 -3.59 13.80 16.16
C GLU A 241 -3.65 12.68 17.20
N THR A 242 -4.74 11.92 17.17
CA THR A 242 -4.95 10.79 18.10
C THR A 242 -4.07 9.59 17.78
N LEU A 243 -3.80 9.33 16.50
CA LEU A 243 -2.98 8.20 16.08
C LEU A 243 -1.53 8.37 16.50
N LEU A 244 -0.96 9.55 16.31
CA LEU A 244 0.44 9.84 16.63
C LEU A 244 0.75 9.77 18.14
N ASP A 245 -0.25 9.86 19.01
CA ASP A 245 -0.10 9.65 20.46
C ASP A 245 -0.02 8.16 20.84
N LYS A 246 -0.46 7.26 19.96
CA LYS A 246 -0.65 5.83 20.25
C LYS A 246 0.30 4.90 19.51
N THR A 247 1.08 5.42 18.56
CA THR A 247 1.95 4.57 17.73
C THR A 247 3.39 5.07 17.73
N ASP A 248 4.33 4.14 17.59
CA ASP A 248 5.76 4.42 17.42
C ASP A 248 6.19 4.49 15.95
N TYR A 249 5.32 4.08 15.05
CA TYR A 249 5.53 4.19 13.62
C TYR A 249 4.22 4.49 12.88
N LEU A 250 4.35 5.01 11.67
CA LEU A 250 3.26 5.28 10.74
C LEU A 250 3.54 4.56 9.42
N VAL A 251 2.57 3.81 8.92
CA VAL A 251 2.56 3.24 7.56
C VAL A 251 1.40 3.86 6.82
N THR A 252 1.69 4.62 5.77
CA THR A 252 0.67 5.26 4.93
C THR A 252 0.39 4.39 3.71
N ASP A 253 -0.68 4.71 3.00
CA ASP A 253 -0.96 4.20 1.66
C ASP A 253 -1.59 5.32 0.83
N THR A 254 -1.00 5.62 -0.32
CA THR A 254 -1.52 6.66 -1.23
C THR A 254 -1.42 6.16 -2.68
N HIS A 255 -2.52 6.21 -3.39
CA HIS A 255 -2.54 5.90 -4.81
C HIS A 255 -2.18 7.15 -5.62
N PRO A 256 -1.23 7.10 -6.56
CA PRO A 256 -0.82 8.27 -7.35
C PRO A 256 -1.98 8.95 -8.07
N SER A 257 -2.97 8.21 -8.54
CA SER A 257 -4.14 8.77 -9.20
C SER A 257 -4.97 9.72 -8.31
N THR A 258 -4.92 9.56 -7.00
CA THR A 258 -5.71 10.35 -6.05
C THR A 258 -5.13 11.74 -5.74
N VAL A 259 -3.98 12.07 -6.30
CA VAL A 259 -3.36 13.41 -6.20
C VAL A 259 -3.33 14.16 -7.54
N VAL A 260 -3.92 13.60 -8.60
CA VAL A 260 -3.99 14.21 -9.95
C VAL A 260 -5.36 14.84 -10.15
N PRO A 261 -5.46 16.19 -10.25
CA PRO A 261 -6.75 16.90 -10.36
C PRO A 261 -7.60 16.45 -11.55
N GLU A 262 -6.98 16.14 -12.68
CA GLU A 262 -7.66 15.78 -13.93
C GLU A 262 -8.28 14.38 -13.91
N ILE A 263 -7.97 13.56 -12.91
CA ILE A 263 -8.56 12.24 -12.71
C ILE A 263 -9.85 12.36 -11.89
N GLY A 264 -9.84 13.21 -10.86
CA GLY A 264 -11.03 13.49 -10.05
C GLY A 264 -11.98 14.47 -10.73
N THR A 265 -12.93 13.98 -11.52
CA THR A 265 -13.86 14.85 -12.29
C THR A 265 -15.03 15.41 -11.49
N GLN A 266 -15.24 14.94 -10.28
CA GLN A 266 -16.31 15.40 -9.36
C GLN A 266 -15.72 15.65 -7.97
N PRO A 267 -16.26 16.60 -7.20
CA PRO A 267 -15.92 16.73 -5.78
C PRO A 267 -16.10 15.39 -5.07
N HIS A 268 -15.04 14.91 -4.44
CA HIS A 268 -15.08 13.66 -3.68
C HIS A 268 -15.02 13.98 -2.18
N GLY A 269 -15.93 13.43 -1.39
CA GLY A 269 -16.06 13.77 0.03
C GLY A 269 -14.92 13.28 0.94
N LEU A 270 -13.90 12.60 0.39
CA LEU A 270 -12.75 12.09 1.12
C LEU A 270 -11.42 12.44 0.41
N LEU A 271 -11.33 12.19 -0.91
CA LEU A 271 -10.12 12.39 -1.71
C LEU A 271 -10.07 13.83 -2.26
N SER A 272 -8.90 14.44 -2.20
CA SER A 272 -8.69 15.83 -2.64
C SER A 272 -8.26 15.98 -4.09
N PHE A 273 -7.69 14.94 -4.68
CA PHE A 273 -7.03 14.97 -6.01
C PHE A 273 -6.05 16.14 -6.14
N SER A 274 -5.19 16.33 -5.13
CA SER A 274 -4.32 17.50 -5.04
C SER A 274 -2.97 17.16 -4.43
N LEU A 275 -1.90 17.49 -5.15
CA LEU A 275 -0.52 17.43 -4.63
C LEU A 275 -0.30 18.42 -3.47
N ASP A 276 -0.97 19.57 -3.49
CA ASP A 276 -0.88 20.55 -2.38
C ASP A 276 -1.47 19.97 -1.10
N THR A 277 -2.59 19.22 -1.20
CA THR A 277 -3.16 18.54 -0.03
C THR A 277 -2.25 17.42 0.44
N PHE A 278 -1.67 16.64 -0.46
CA PHE A 278 -0.66 15.63 -0.13
C PHE A 278 0.50 16.24 0.67
N ARG A 279 1.09 17.34 0.16
CA ARG A 279 2.17 18.08 0.84
C ARG A 279 1.70 18.59 2.21
N SER A 280 0.55 19.22 2.28
CA SER A 280 0.00 19.73 3.54
C SER A 280 -0.21 18.64 4.61
N ASN A 281 -0.66 17.46 4.20
CA ASN A 281 -0.83 16.33 5.12
C ASN A 281 0.52 15.75 5.58
N LEU A 282 1.52 15.72 4.69
CA LEU A 282 2.89 15.33 5.04
C LEU A 282 3.52 16.30 6.03
N ASP A 283 3.40 17.61 5.77
CA ASP A 283 3.87 18.67 6.68
C ASP A 283 3.17 18.58 8.04
N ALA A 284 1.87 18.29 8.05
CA ALA A 284 1.11 18.10 9.28
C ALA A 284 1.63 16.92 10.14
N ILE A 285 2.11 15.83 9.52
CA ILE A 285 2.77 14.74 10.26
C ILE A 285 4.06 15.22 10.90
N LEU A 286 4.90 15.95 10.14
CA LEU A 286 6.17 16.49 10.63
C LEU A 286 5.98 17.46 11.79
N ASP A 287 5.09 18.42 11.63
CA ASP A 287 4.79 19.44 12.64
C ASP A 287 4.28 18.81 13.95
N ARG A 288 3.34 17.86 13.85
CA ARG A 288 2.80 17.17 15.00
C ARG A 288 3.83 16.31 15.73
N CYS A 289 4.71 15.68 14.98
CA CYS A 289 5.83 14.93 15.56
C CYS A 289 6.83 15.87 16.23
N ALA A 290 7.14 17.01 15.64
CA ALA A 290 8.03 18.03 16.23
C ALA A 290 7.45 18.59 17.53
N GLN A 291 6.16 18.93 17.57
CA GLN A 291 5.45 19.39 18.77
C GLN A 291 5.50 18.37 19.93
N ARG A 292 5.64 17.09 19.60
CA ARG A 292 5.77 15.96 20.57
C ARG A 292 7.23 15.62 20.91
N ASN A 293 8.19 16.38 20.41
CA ASN A 293 9.62 16.07 20.52
C ASN A 293 9.98 14.67 19.98
N ARG A 294 9.29 14.22 18.94
CA ARG A 294 9.49 12.92 18.25
C ARG A 294 10.08 13.15 16.86
N PRO A 295 11.40 13.21 16.69
CA PRO A 295 12.00 13.41 15.38
C PRO A 295 11.55 12.31 14.40
N VAL A 296 11.15 12.73 13.20
CA VAL A 296 10.72 11.81 12.14
C VAL A 296 11.92 11.19 11.47
N ARG A 297 11.80 9.92 11.15
CA ARG A 297 12.75 9.18 10.31
C ARG A 297 11.97 8.40 9.28
N PHE A 298 12.16 8.74 8.02
CA PHE A 298 11.55 8.04 6.91
C PHE A 298 12.25 6.71 6.66
N VAL A 299 11.46 5.65 6.47
CA VAL A 299 11.93 4.28 6.31
C VAL A 299 11.12 3.57 5.23
N THR A 300 11.67 2.50 4.68
CA THR A 300 10.95 1.61 3.75
C THR A 300 10.20 0.50 4.50
N LEU A 301 9.28 -0.21 3.81
CA LEU A 301 8.56 -1.33 4.42
C LEU A 301 9.48 -2.45 4.91
N SER A 302 10.58 -2.71 4.21
CA SER A 302 11.55 -3.73 4.59
C SER A 302 12.50 -3.33 5.72
N ASP A 303 12.36 -2.11 6.27
CA ASP A 303 13.25 -1.66 7.34
C ASP A 303 13.12 -2.54 8.60
N PRO A 304 14.21 -3.11 9.12
CA PRO A 304 14.15 -4.01 10.25
C PRO A 304 13.60 -3.38 11.54
N ARG A 305 13.64 -2.05 11.66
CA ARG A 305 13.10 -1.33 12.84
C ARG A 305 11.57 -1.32 12.92
N LEU A 306 10.89 -1.65 11.81
CA LEU A 306 9.42 -1.83 11.78
C LEU A 306 9.00 -3.26 12.15
N ARG A 307 9.94 -4.19 12.30
CA ARG A 307 9.64 -5.59 12.63
C ARG A 307 9.35 -5.73 14.13
N PRO A 308 8.51 -6.69 14.52
CA PRO A 308 8.30 -7.00 15.92
C PRO A 308 9.63 -7.49 16.53
N GLU A 309 9.85 -7.15 17.80
CA GLU A 309 10.97 -7.70 18.53
C GLU A 309 10.93 -9.25 18.50
N PRO A 310 12.08 -9.93 18.44
CA PRO A 310 12.10 -11.38 18.55
C PRO A 310 11.42 -11.79 19.85
N SER A 311 10.45 -12.71 19.78
CA SER A 311 9.87 -13.31 20.97
C SER A 311 11.01 -13.93 21.78
N VAL A 312 11.27 -13.43 22.96
CA VAL A 312 12.17 -14.11 23.91
C VAL A 312 11.47 -15.44 24.24
N ILE A 313 12.00 -16.54 23.71
CA ILE A 313 11.56 -17.88 24.11
C ILE A 313 12.17 -18.06 25.50
N GLU A 314 11.34 -17.91 26.54
CA GLU A 314 11.68 -18.33 27.91
C GLU A 314 11.68 -19.86 28.00
#